data_a647e0e4d3e87a3c2b2f2057e92b77aa
#
_entry.id   a647e0e4d3e87a3c2b2f2057e92b77aa
#
_cell.length_a   1.000
_cell.length_b   1.000
_cell.length_c   1.000
_cell.angle_alpha   90.00
_cell.angle_beta   90.00
_cell.angle_gamma   90.00
#
_symmetry.space_group_name_H-M   'P 1'
#
loop_
_entity.id
_entity.type
_entity.pdbx_description
1 polymer ?
#
loop_
_entity_poly.entity_id
_entity_poly.type
_entity_poly.pdbx_seq_one_letter_code
_entity_poly.pdbx_strand_id
1 'polypeptide(L)'
;DGTKDVCLIACLAHIRRHMELALDENRSLAEYALKQIQELYHIEQIADARKLDAQGRCALRQRLATPILDSFEKWVEQTYGKVPPRSRMGQAITYTYPLWPRMKNYLKDGNLKIDNNLAENAIRPLTLSRKNFLFCGNHEAAENTAIICSLLATCKAQEINPREWLNDVIAKLPYYLEKDSGKNVRELLPDVWKLEKSNTNPIGV
;
A
#
# COMPACT_ATOMS: atom_id res chain seq x y z
N ASP A 1 13.99 6.65 -24.48
CA ASP A 1 13.03 6.11 -23.50
C ASP A 1 13.70 5.98 -22.16
N GLY A 2 13.53 6.99 -21.30
CA GLY A 2 14.05 6.98 -19.93
C GLY A 2 13.14 6.22 -18.96
N THR A 3 12.77 4.97 -19.27
CA THR A 3 12.12 4.09 -18.32
C THR A 3 13.15 3.72 -17.26
N LYS A 4 13.10 4.40 -16.12
CA LYS A 4 13.76 3.92 -14.90
C LYS A 4 13.31 2.48 -14.67
N ASP A 5 14.24 1.59 -14.37
CA ASP A 5 13.95 0.19 -14.03
C ASP A 5 12.92 0.15 -12.90
N VAL A 6 11.67 -0.15 -13.23
CA VAL A 6 10.59 -0.27 -12.24
C VAL A 6 10.62 -1.67 -11.67
N CYS A 7 10.95 -1.80 -10.39
CA CYS A 7 10.91 -3.07 -9.69
C CYS A 7 9.47 -3.37 -9.23
N LEU A 8 8.83 -4.32 -9.89
CA LEU A 8 7.48 -4.76 -9.51
C LEU A 8 7.53 -5.73 -8.33
N ILE A 9 6.63 -5.55 -7.38
CA ILE A 9 6.44 -6.41 -6.20
C ILE A 9 5.05 -7.03 -6.27
N ALA A 10 4.93 -8.30 -5.91
CA ALA A 10 3.63 -8.94 -5.75
C ALA A 10 3.07 -8.70 -4.35
N CYS A 11 1.75 -8.56 -4.26
CA CYS A 11 1.05 -8.37 -2.99
C CYS A 11 0.69 -9.72 -2.37
N LEU A 12 1.27 -10.03 -1.21
CA LEU A 12 1.01 -11.30 -0.51
C LEU A 12 -0.44 -11.41 -0.02
N ALA A 13 -1.09 -10.28 0.30
CA ALA A 13 -2.49 -10.28 0.73
C ALA A 13 -3.44 -10.83 -0.36
N HIS A 14 -3.16 -10.54 -1.64
CA HIS A 14 -3.95 -11.09 -2.75
C HIS A 14 -3.73 -12.60 -2.91
N ILE A 15 -2.49 -13.06 -2.82
CA ILE A 15 -2.17 -14.49 -2.84
C ILE A 15 -2.89 -15.20 -1.69
N ARG A 16 -2.82 -14.64 -0.47
CA ARG A 16 -3.53 -15.15 0.70
C ARG A 16 -5.02 -15.28 0.45
N ARG A 17 -5.66 -14.26 -0.10
CA ARG A 17 -7.10 -14.28 -0.41
C ARG A 17 -7.47 -15.42 -1.36
N HIS A 18 -6.67 -15.67 -2.39
CA HIS A 18 -6.92 -16.80 -3.29
C HIS A 18 -6.80 -18.16 -2.58
N MET A 19 -5.83 -18.31 -1.67
CA MET A 19 -5.68 -19.54 -0.89
C MET A 19 -6.82 -19.72 0.12
N GLU A 20 -7.31 -18.63 0.75
CA GLU A 20 -8.47 -18.68 1.64
C GLU A 20 -9.75 -19.15 0.91
N LEU A 21 -9.95 -18.70 -0.32
CA LEU A 21 -11.09 -19.13 -1.15
C LEU A 21 -11.01 -20.61 -1.54
N ALA A 22 -9.85 -21.23 -1.45
CA ALA A 22 -9.65 -22.65 -1.76
C ALA A 22 -9.82 -23.58 -0.55
N LEU A 23 -10.00 -23.05 0.68
CA LEU A 23 -10.14 -23.82 1.91
C LEU A 23 -11.30 -24.82 1.88
N ASP A 24 -12.44 -24.44 1.33
CA ASP A 24 -13.63 -25.26 1.30
C ASP A 24 -13.50 -26.43 0.31
N GLU A 25 -12.64 -26.30 -0.71
CA GLU A 25 -12.48 -27.27 -1.76
C GLU A 25 -11.25 -28.18 -1.54
N ASN A 26 -10.12 -27.60 -1.14
CA ASN A 26 -8.89 -28.34 -0.89
C ASN A 26 -8.18 -27.82 0.36
N ARG A 27 -8.72 -28.21 1.50
CA ARG A 27 -8.27 -27.74 2.81
C ARG A 27 -6.80 -27.95 3.07
N SER A 28 -6.29 -29.15 2.79
CA SER A 28 -4.90 -29.50 3.08
C SER A 28 -3.88 -28.63 2.34
N LEU A 29 -4.09 -28.41 1.04
CA LEU A 29 -3.19 -27.57 0.24
C LEU A 29 -3.34 -26.10 0.63
N ALA A 30 -4.57 -25.64 0.90
CA ALA A 30 -4.83 -24.26 1.30
C ALA A 30 -4.22 -23.94 2.68
N GLU A 31 -4.39 -24.81 3.67
CA GLU A 31 -3.80 -24.63 5.01
C GLU A 31 -2.27 -24.62 4.95
N TYR A 32 -1.65 -25.46 4.13
CA TYR A 32 -0.20 -25.41 3.93
C TYR A 32 0.24 -24.03 3.41
N ALA A 33 -0.38 -23.55 2.33
CA ALA A 33 -0.06 -22.23 1.75
C ALA A 33 -0.28 -21.10 2.74
N LEU A 34 -1.42 -21.11 3.44
CA LEU A 34 -1.77 -20.08 4.44
C LEU A 34 -0.79 -20.06 5.61
N LYS A 35 -0.27 -21.23 6.02
CA LYS A 35 0.77 -21.33 7.05
C LYS A 35 2.06 -20.66 6.59
N GLN A 36 2.53 -20.93 5.35
CA GLN A 36 3.72 -20.26 4.82
C GLN A 36 3.54 -18.73 4.78
N ILE A 37 2.38 -18.27 4.34
CA ILE A 37 2.04 -16.85 4.30
C ILE A 37 2.02 -16.24 5.72
N GLN A 38 1.46 -16.95 6.69
CA GLN A 38 1.44 -16.51 8.09
C GLN A 38 2.84 -16.34 8.68
N GLU A 39 3.75 -17.28 8.39
CA GLU A 39 5.15 -17.19 8.84
C GLU A 39 5.85 -15.96 8.23
N LEU A 40 5.59 -15.62 6.97
CA LEU A 40 6.13 -14.42 6.34
C LEU A 40 5.62 -13.15 7.03
N TYR A 41 4.32 -13.06 7.35
CA TYR A 41 3.77 -11.93 8.11
C TYR A 41 4.32 -11.86 9.55
N HIS A 42 4.56 -13.01 10.17
CA HIS A 42 5.15 -13.05 11.50
C HIS A 42 6.57 -12.45 11.52
N ILE A 43 7.38 -12.69 10.48
CA ILE A 43 8.69 -12.06 10.35
C ILE A 43 8.57 -10.53 10.29
N GLU A 44 7.58 -10.00 9.56
CA GLU A 44 7.34 -8.55 9.50
C GLU A 44 6.92 -8.00 10.88
N GLN A 45 6.08 -8.72 11.62
CA GLN A 45 5.69 -8.34 12.99
C GLN A 45 6.90 -8.31 13.94
N ILE A 46 7.83 -9.27 13.82
CA ILE A 46 9.08 -9.25 14.60
C ILE A 46 9.92 -8.02 14.25
N ALA A 47 10.02 -7.66 12.96
CA ALA A 47 10.75 -6.48 12.53
C ALA A 47 10.13 -5.18 13.08
N ASP A 48 8.80 -5.09 13.07
CA ASP A 48 8.05 -3.94 13.62
C ASP A 48 8.20 -3.84 15.14
N ALA A 49 8.02 -4.96 15.87
CA ALA A 49 8.16 -5.01 17.33
C ALA A 49 9.57 -4.60 17.79
N ARG A 50 10.60 -4.97 17.01
CA ARG A 50 11.99 -4.59 17.28
C ARG A 50 12.36 -3.20 16.73
N LYS A 51 11.43 -2.52 16.07
CA LYS A 51 11.64 -1.19 15.45
C LYS A 51 12.86 -1.17 14.53
N LEU A 52 13.07 -2.25 13.77
CA LEU A 52 14.21 -2.37 12.87
C LEU A 52 14.12 -1.31 11.76
N ASP A 53 15.25 -0.70 11.46
CA ASP A 53 15.41 0.14 10.27
C ASP A 53 15.38 -0.71 8.98
N ALA A 54 15.47 -0.07 7.83
CA ALA A 54 15.41 -0.74 6.53
C ALA A 54 16.52 -1.79 6.38
N GLN A 55 17.72 -1.51 6.85
CA GLN A 55 18.85 -2.43 6.76
C GLN A 55 18.64 -3.66 7.66
N GLY A 56 18.25 -3.45 8.91
CA GLY A 56 17.96 -4.52 9.87
C GLY A 56 16.78 -5.39 9.41
N ARG A 57 15.72 -4.78 8.84
CA ARG A 57 14.58 -5.50 8.27
C ARG A 57 15.00 -6.34 7.06
N CYS A 58 15.79 -5.78 6.16
CA CYS A 58 16.33 -6.51 5.01
C CYS A 58 17.16 -7.73 5.47
N ALA A 59 18.06 -7.56 6.43
CA ALA A 59 18.88 -8.66 6.98
C ALA A 59 18.01 -9.74 7.64
N LEU A 60 16.96 -9.37 8.38
CA LEU A 60 16.02 -10.29 8.99
C LEU A 60 15.26 -11.12 7.93
N ARG A 61 14.78 -10.46 6.87
CA ARG A 61 14.10 -11.09 5.72
C ARG A 61 15.01 -12.08 5.01
N GLN A 62 16.24 -11.69 4.71
CA GLN A 62 17.22 -12.57 4.06
C GLN A 62 17.46 -13.84 4.88
N ARG A 63 17.54 -13.72 6.19
CA ARG A 63 17.80 -14.86 7.06
C ARG A 63 16.57 -15.76 7.25
N LEU A 64 15.39 -15.21 7.47
CA LEU A 64 14.19 -15.95 7.90
C LEU A 64 13.17 -16.14 6.79
N ALA A 65 12.95 -15.14 5.93
CA ALA A 65 11.91 -15.20 4.91
C ALA A 65 12.37 -15.93 3.63
N THR A 66 13.66 -15.83 3.28
CA THR A 66 14.19 -16.48 2.07
C THR A 66 13.93 -17.99 2.06
N PRO A 67 14.27 -18.78 3.11
CA PRO A 67 14.02 -20.22 3.09
C PRO A 67 12.53 -20.59 3.03
N ILE A 68 11.66 -19.75 3.60
CA ILE A 68 10.21 -19.94 3.52
C ILE A 68 9.73 -19.70 2.08
N LEU A 69 10.18 -18.62 1.46
CA LEU A 69 9.83 -18.32 0.07
C LEU A 69 10.35 -19.39 -0.90
N ASP A 70 11.57 -19.88 -0.71
CA ASP A 70 12.14 -20.91 -1.57
C ASP A 70 11.39 -22.25 -1.46
N SER A 71 10.97 -22.62 -0.25
CA SER A 71 10.16 -23.82 -0.04
C SER A 71 8.75 -23.67 -0.58
N PHE A 72 8.16 -22.48 -0.43
CA PHE A 72 6.83 -22.19 -0.93
C PHE A 72 6.82 -22.09 -2.47
N GLU A 73 7.84 -21.52 -3.10
CA GLU A 73 8.02 -21.56 -4.56
C GLU A 73 8.02 -22.97 -5.11
N LYS A 74 8.87 -23.83 -4.57
CA LYS A 74 8.95 -25.23 -4.96
C LYS A 74 7.59 -25.94 -4.82
N TRP A 75 6.86 -25.64 -3.75
CA TRP A 75 5.55 -26.21 -3.55
C TRP A 75 4.54 -25.70 -4.59
N VAL A 76 4.55 -24.41 -4.92
CA VAL A 76 3.70 -23.82 -5.97
C VAL A 76 4.00 -24.48 -7.31
N GLU A 77 5.28 -24.63 -7.69
CA GLU A 77 5.71 -25.28 -8.91
C GLU A 77 5.26 -26.75 -8.96
N GLN A 78 5.44 -27.49 -7.87
CA GLN A 78 5.04 -28.90 -7.78
C GLN A 78 3.52 -29.09 -7.81
N THR A 79 2.75 -28.10 -7.36
CA THR A 79 1.30 -28.15 -7.32
C THR A 79 0.70 -27.68 -8.64
N TYR A 80 1.41 -26.80 -9.37
CA TYR A 80 1.02 -26.34 -10.68
C TYR A 80 0.85 -27.52 -11.64
N GLY A 81 -0.29 -27.61 -12.30
CA GLY A 81 -0.64 -28.70 -13.21
C GLY A 81 -1.12 -30.01 -12.55
N LYS A 82 -1.01 -30.15 -11.20
CA LYS A 82 -1.55 -31.31 -10.47
C LYS A 82 -2.97 -31.10 -9.96
N VAL A 83 -3.40 -29.85 -9.85
CA VAL A 83 -4.76 -29.49 -9.44
C VAL A 83 -5.60 -29.08 -10.66
N PRO A 84 -6.90 -29.38 -10.70
CA PRO A 84 -7.75 -28.99 -11.83
C PRO A 84 -7.72 -27.46 -12.01
N PRO A 85 -7.42 -26.93 -13.23
CA PRO A 85 -7.25 -25.49 -13.43
C PRO A 85 -8.47 -24.64 -13.08
N ARG A 86 -9.67 -25.20 -13.20
CA ARG A 86 -10.93 -24.52 -12.88
C ARG A 86 -11.32 -24.59 -11.41
N SER A 87 -10.67 -25.43 -10.62
CA SER A 87 -10.86 -25.49 -9.17
C SER A 87 -10.39 -24.22 -8.50
N ARG A 88 -10.88 -23.90 -7.31
CA ARG A 88 -10.42 -22.73 -6.55
C ARG A 88 -8.93 -22.81 -6.23
N MET A 89 -8.44 -23.99 -5.89
CA MET A 89 -7.01 -24.22 -5.69
C MET A 89 -6.21 -24.05 -6.99
N GLY A 90 -6.70 -24.58 -8.12
CA GLY A 90 -6.07 -24.37 -9.43
C GLY A 90 -5.99 -22.90 -9.82
N GLN A 91 -7.04 -22.15 -9.59
CA GLN A 91 -7.05 -20.69 -9.80
C GLN A 91 -6.05 -19.97 -8.87
N ALA A 92 -5.96 -20.37 -7.59
CA ALA A 92 -5.01 -19.79 -6.63
C ALA A 92 -3.55 -20.05 -7.06
N ILE A 93 -3.24 -21.27 -7.48
CA ILE A 93 -1.90 -21.63 -7.97
C ILE A 93 -1.58 -20.91 -9.29
N THR A 94 -2.52 -20.89 -10.25
CA THR A 94 -2.35 -20.20 -11.53
C THR A 94 -2.15 -18.70 -11.35
N TYR A 95 -2.80 -18.08 -10.37
CA TYR A 95 -2.59 -16.68 -10.01
C TYR A 95 -1.20 -16.45 -9.40
N THR A 96 -0.78 -17.34 -8.50
CA THR A 96 0.45 -17.19 -7.71
C THR A 96 1.71 -17.47 -8.53
N TYR A 97 1.71 -18.50 -9.38
CA TYR A 97 2.87 -18.97 -10.11
C TYR A 97 3.61 -17.86 -10.90
N PRO A 98 2.96 -17.09 -11.79
CA PRO A 98 3.64 -16.04 -12.57
C PRO A 98 4.08 -14.85 -11.72
N LEU A 99 3.56 -14.69 -10.50
CA LEU A 99 3.92 -13.58 -9.61
C LEU A 99 5.17 -13.88 -8.78
N TRP A 100 5.65 -15.12 -8.79
CA TRP A 100 6.71 -15.54 -7.88
C TRP A 100 8.01 -14.73 -7.99
N PRO A 101 8.55 -14.42 -9.17
CA PRO A 101 9.74 -13.60 -9.28
C PRO A 101 9.56 -12.21 -8.64
N ARG A 102 8.32 -11.67 -8.67
CA ARG A 102 7.97 -10.39 -8.06
C ARG A 102 7.85 -10.49 -6.54
N MET A 103 7.47 -11.66 -6.00
CA MET A 103 7.43 -11.89 -4.55
C MET A 103 8.80 -11.74 -3.91
N LYS A 104 9.86 -12.28 -4.53
CA LYS A 104 11.23 -12.20 -4.00
C LYS A 104 11.80 -10.78 -3.99
N ASN A 105 11.23 -9.87 -4.76
CA ASN A 105 11.74 -8.49 -4.82
C ASN A 105 11.61 -7.74 -3.49
N TYR A 106 10.62 -8.07 -2.63
CA TYR A 106 10.49 -7.42 -1.34
C TYR A 106 11.65 -7.72 -0.37
N LEU A 107 12.42 -8.79 -0.63
CA LEU A 107 13.62 -9.14 0.14
C LEU A 107 14.79 -8.16 -0.09
N LYS A 108 14.76 -7.39 -1.19
CA LYS A 108 15.88 -6.56 -1.63
C LYS A 108 16.01 -5.25 -0.85
N ASP A 109 14.91 -4.75 -0.31
CA ASP A 109 14.89 -3.48 0.42
C ASP A 109 13.89 -3.56 1.59
N GLY A 110 14.35 -3.22 2.80
CA GLY A 110 13.52 -3.23 4.01
C GLY A 110 12.41 -2.16 4.04
N ASN A 111 12.46 -1.15 3.17
CA ASN A 111 11.38 -0.16 3.03
C ASN A 111 10.19 -0.72 2.25
N LEU A 112 10.39 -1.73 1.42
CA LEU A 112 9.33 -2.35 0.65
C LEU A 112 8.37 -3.10 1.57
N LYS A 113 7.07 -3.00 1.31
CA LYS A 113 6.06 -3.75 2.07
C LYS A 113 5.75 -5.08 1.40
N ILE A 114 5.41 -6.08 2.21
CA ILE A 114 5.03 -7.42 1.73
C ILE A 114 3.66 -7.43 1.05
N ASP A 115 2.84 -6.41 1.31
CA ASP A 115 1.53 -6.20 0.70
C ASP A 115 1.28 -4.73 0.36
N ASN A 116 0.19 -4.49 -0.37
CA ASN A 116 -0.24 -3.18 -0.84
C ASN A 116 -1.40 -2.59 -0.03
N ASN A 117 -1.67 -3.13 1.16
CA ASN A 117 -2.85 -2.75 1.96
C ASN A 117 -2.88 -1.25 2.30
N LEU A 118 -1.73 -0.62 2.53
CA LEU A 118 -1.66 0.82 2.81
C LEU A 118 -2.17 1.66 1.63
N ALA A 119 -1.72 1.35 0.41
CA ALA A 119 -2.16 2.06 -0.79
C ALA A 119 -3.63 1.79 -1.11
N GLU A 120 -4.08 0.53 -0.95
CA GLU A 120 -5.49 0.17 -1.15
C GLU A 120 -6.41 0.85 -0.14
N ASN A 121 -6.01 0.93 1.13
CA ASN A 121 -6.76 1.66 2.15
C ASN A 121 -6.77 3.17 1.90
N ALA A 122 -5.69 3.75 1.36
CA ALA A 122 -5.65 5.17 1.00
C ALA A 122 -6.65 5.51 -0.11
N ILE A 123 -6.82 4.61 -1.10
CA ILE A 123 -7.74 4.81 -2.23
C ILE A 123 -9.19 4.41 -1.92
N ARG A 124 -9.41 3.65 -0.86
CA ARG A 124 -10.71 3.09 -0.47
C ARG A 124 -11.82 4.14 -0.34
N PRO A 125 -11.62 5.34 0.25
CA PRO A 125 -12.67 6.37 0.30
C PRO A 125 -13.20 6.74 -1.08
N LEU A 126 -12.33 6.88 -2.07
CA LEU A 126 -12.73 7.15 -3.45
C LEU A 126 -13.53 5.99 -4.04
N THR A 127 -13.09 4.74 -3.85
CA THR A 127 -13.78 3.57 -4.40
C THR A 127 -15.16 3.35 -3.78
N LEU A 128 -15.37 3.69 -2.50
CA LEU A 128 -16.65 3.67 -1.85
C LEU A 128 -17.59 4.76 -2.40
N SER A 129 -17.04 5.96 -2.62
CA SER A 129 -17.78 7.10 -3.17
C SER A 129 -18.27 6.84 -4.61
N ARG A 130 -17.60 5.98 -5.39
CA ARG A 130 -18.05 5.58 -6.73
C ARG A 130 -19.42 4.93 -6.76
N LYS A 131 -19.95 4.47 -5.63
CA LYS A 131 -21.34 4.00 -5.54
C LYS A 131 -22.35 5.15 -5.56
N ASN A 132 -21.91 6.36 -5.22
CA ASN A 132 -22.76 7.56 -5.16
C ASN A 132 -22.67 8.36 -6.46
N PHE A 133 -21.49 8.40 -7.09
CA PHE A 133 -21.27 9.01 -8.41
C PHE A 133 -20.62 7.97 -9.35
N LEU A 134 -21.22 7.75 -10.49
CA LEU A 134 -20.77 6.70 -11.42
C LEU A 134 -19.58 7.15 -12.29
N PHE A 135 -19.43 8.45 -12.51
CA PHE A 135 -18.41 9.04 -13.36
C PHE A 135 -18.11 10.49 -12.95
N CYS A 136 -16.99 11.03 -13.37
CA CYS A 136 -16.55 12.40 -13.07
C CYS A 136 -16.89 13.43 -14.16
N GLY A 137 -17.70 13.06 -15.14
CA GLY A 137 -18.09 13.95 -16.25
C GLY A 137 -17.08 13.93 -17.40
N ASN A 138 -15.87 14.41 -17.21
CA ASN A 138 -14.79 14.43 -18.20
C ASN A 138 -13.43 14.15 -17.55
N HIS A 139 -12.37 14.13 -18.35
CA HIS A 139 -10.99 13.85 -17.89
C HIS A 139 -10.50 14.90 -16.89
N GLU A 140 -10.69 16.18 -17.17
CA GLU A 140 -10.32 17.29 -16.30
C GLU A 140 -11.01 17.20 -14.92
N ALA A 141 -12.30 16.91 -14.90
CA ALA A 141 -13.03 16.71 -13.65
C ALA A 141 -12.52 15.50 -12.86
N ALA A 142 -12.05 14.45 -13.53
CA ALA A 142 -11.42 13.30 -12.89
C ALA A 142 -10.07 13.65 -12.27
N GLU A 143 -9.24 14.45 -12.96
CA GLU A 143 -7.96 14.96 -12.43
C GLU A 143 -8.19 15.85 -11.21
N ASN A 144 -9.13 16.80 -11.28
CA ASN A 144 -9.49 17.66 -10.17
C ASN A 144 -9.99 16.84 -8.96
N THR A 145 -10.81 15.81 -9.20
CA THR A 145 -11.25 14.88 -8.15
C THR A 145 -10.06 14.16 -7.52
N ALA A 146 -9.11 13.68 -8.31
CA ALA A 146 -7.92 12.99 -7.81
C ALA A 146 -7.05 13.92 -6.94
N ILE A 147 -6.87 15.18 -7.35
CA ILE A 147 -6.13 16.19 -6.59
C ILE A 147 -6.81 16.45 -5.24
N ILE A 148 -8.11 16.74 -5.25
CA ILE A 148 -8.87 17.02 -4.02
C ILE A 148 -8.85 15.81 -3.08
N CYS A 149 -9.08 14.60 -3.59
CA CYS A 149 -9.03 13.38 -2.80
C CYS A 149 -7.65 13.14 -2.19
N SER A 150 -6.57 13.46 -2.92
CA SER A 150 -5.20 13.35 -2.43
C SER A 150 -4.92 14.32 -1.28
N LEU A 151 -5.37 15.57 -1.37
CA LEU A 151 -5.24 16.58 -0.32
C LEU A 151 -6.02 16.17 0.94
N LEU A 152 -7.26 15.71 0.79
CA LEU A 152 -8.10 15.26 1.91
C LEU A 152 -7.52 13.98 2.56
N ALA A 153 -6.96 13.07 1.77
CA ALA A 153 -6.28 11.88 2.27
C ALA A 153 -5.01 12.24 3.05
N THR A 154 -4.27 13.26 2.60
CA THR A 154 -3.11 13.80 3.31
C THR A 154 -3.52 14.45 4.64
N CYS A 155 -4.60 15.24 4.68
CA CYS A 155 -5.15 15.75 5.94
C CYS A 155 -5.42 14.61 6.92
N LYS A 156 -6.09 13.55 6.46
CA LYS A 156 -6.39 12.37 7.31
C LYS A 156 -5.13 11.68 7.80
N ALA A 157 -4.14 11.48 6.95
CA ALA A 157 -2.87 10.84 7.30
C ALA A 157 -2.06 11.66 8.32
N GLN A 158 -2.23 12.98 8.30
CA GLN A 158 -1.61 13.92 9.23
C GLN A 158 -2.48 14.26 10.46
N GLU A 159 -3.65 13.60 10.61
CA GLU A 159 -4.61 13.88 11.69
C GLU A 159 -5.09 15.36 11.72
N ILE A 160 -5.21 15.97 10.55
CA ILE A 160 -5.70 17.34 10.37
C ILE A 160 -7.19 17.27 10.08
N ASN A 161 -7.97 18.20 10.68
CA ASN A 161 -9.35 18.41 10.28
C ASN A 161 -9.40 19.03 8.87
N PRO A 162 -9.91 18.30 7.85
CA PRO A 162 -9.89 18.78 6.47
C PRO A 162 -10.66 20.09 6.25
N ARG A 163 -11.72 20.32 7.05
CA ARG A 163 -12.54 21.51 6.95
C ARG A 163 -11.79 22.74 7.47
N GLU A 164 -11.08 22.61 8.57
CA GLU A 164 -10.26 23.70 9.12
C GLU A 164 -9.13 24.07 8.17
N TRP A 165 -8.44 23.06 7.67
CA TRP A 165 -7.38 23.24 6.68
C TRP A 165 -7.92 23.94 5.42
N LEU A 166 -9.03 23.45 4.84
CA LEU A 166 -9.59 24.01 3.61
C LEU A 166 -10.03 25.47 3.78
N ASN A 167 -10.68 25.81 4.90
CA ASN A 167 -11.10 27.18 5.20
C ASN A 167 -9.90 28.13 5.29
N ASP A 168 -8.82 27.70 5.94
CA ASP A 168 -7.60 28.51 6.07
C ASP A 168 -6.91 28.68 4.71
N VAL A 169 -6.81 27.60 3.92
CA VAL A 169 -6.23 27.63 2.58
C VAL A 169 -7.01 28.55 1.65
N ILE A 170 -8.34 28.45 1.61
CA ILE A 170 -9.18 29.31 0.76
C ILE A 170 -8.99 30.79 1.13
N ALA A 171 -8.87 31.10 2.41
CA ALA A 171 -8.66 32.48 2.87
C ALA A 171 -7.27 33.03 2.50
N LYS A 172 -6.24 32.19 2.52
CA LYS A 172 -4.85 32.56 2.27
C LYS A 172 -4.44 32.51 0.79
N LEU A 173 -5.02 31.61 0.01
CA LEU A 173 -4.60 31.32 -1.36
C LEU A 173 -4.52 32.56 -2.26
N PRO A 174 -5.48 33.54 -2.23
CA PRO A 174 -5.37 34.75 -3.04
C PRO A 174 -4.07 35.50 -2.80
N TYR A 175 -3.64 35.63 -1.54
CA TYR A 175 -2.40 36.34 -1.17
C TYR A 175 -1.13 35.57 -1.58
N TYR A 176 -1.21 34.26 -1.69
CA TYR A 176 -0.11 33.42 -2.15
C TYR A 176 0.05 33.45 -3.67
N LEU A 177 -1.04 33.71 -4.40
CA LEU A 177 -1.06 33.80 -5.86
C LEU A 177 -0.78 35.22 -6.39
N GLU A 178 -0.67 36.23 -5.53
CA GLU A 178 -0.29 37.59 -5.94
C GLU A 178 1.11 37.56 -6.56
N LYS A 179 1.24 38.33 -7.67
CA LYS A 179 2.52 38.51 -8.34
C LYS A 179 3.45 39.27 -7.36
N ASP A 180 4.61 38.72 -7.13
CA ASP A 180 5.61 39.27 -6.18
C ASP A 180 5.31 39.03 -4.68
N SER A 181 4.39 38.14 -4.32
CA SER A 181 4.08 37.83 -2.92
C SER A 181 5.28 37.28 -2.14
N GLY A 182 6.27 36.70 -2.83
CA GLY A 182 7.40 35.99 -2.22
C GLY A 182 7.01 34.72 -1.46
N LYS A 183 5.71 34.32 -1.49
CA LYS A 183 5.16 33.18 -0.77
C LYS A 183 5.17 31.92 -1.63
N ASN A 184 5.36 30.78 -0.99
CA ASN A 184 5.36 29.47 -1.66
C ASN A 184 4.06 28.73 -1.37
N VAL A 185 3.28 28.44 -2.41
CA VAL A 185 2.01 27.67 -2.31
C VAL A 185 2.18 26.32 -1.60
N ARG A 186 3.39 25.75 -1.60
CA ARG A 186 3.71 24.53 -0.87
C ARG A 186 3.46 24.64 0.64
N GLU A 187 3.55 25.83 1.23
CA GLU A 187 3.28 26.09 2.65
C GLU A 187 1.81 25.80 3.01
N LEU A 188 0.92 25.86 2.02
CA LEU A 188 -0.50 25.56 2.20
C LEU A 188 -0.85 24.07 2.12
N LEU A 189 0.11 23.19 1.75
CA LEU A 189 -0.12 21.74 1.72
C LEU A 189 -0.30 21.21 3.15
N PRO A 190 -1.16 20.18 3.34
CA PRO A 190 -1.53 19.72 4.69
C PRO A 190 -0.35 19.33 5.58
N ASP A 191 0.68 18.72 5.00
CA ASP A 191 1.88 18.27 5.70
C ASP A 191 2.71 19.46 6.28
N VAL A 192 2.83 20.53 5.52
CA VAL A 192 3.55 21.75 5.94
C VAL A 192 2.68 22.61 6.86
N TRP A 193 1.40 22.77 6.53
CA TRP A 193 0.43 23.57 7.30
C TRP A 193 0.32 23.13 8.77
N LYS A 194 0.38 21.82 9.04
CA LYS A 194 0.37 21.28 10.41
C LYS A 194 1.59 21.76 11.22
N LEU A 195 2.76 21.78 10.60
CA LEU A 195 4.01 22.18 11.24
C LEU A 195 3.98 23.66 11.62
N GLU A 196 3.44 24.51 10.77
CA GLU A 196 3.28 25.95 11.06
C GLU A 196 2.33 26.21 12.24
N LYS A 197 1.16 25.54 12.27
CA LYS A 197 0.24 25.65 13.42
C LYS A 197 0.83 25.15 14.74
N SER A 198 1.64 24.11 14.68
CA SER A 198 2.32 23.57 15.87
C SER A 198 3.37 24.54 16.40
N ASN A 199 4.02 25.29 15.53
CA ASN A 199 5.03 26.30 15.89
C ASN A 199 4.40 27.65 16.35
N THR A 200 3.16 27.94 15.93
CA THR A 200 2.44 29.18 16.33
C THR A 200 1.64 29.02 17.62
N ASN A 201 1.49 27.82 18.16
CA ASN A 201 0.85 27.56 19.45
C ASN A 201 1.86 26.91 20.46
N PRO A 202 2.86 27.65 20.98
CA PRO A 202 3.83 27.08 21.93
C PRO A 202 3.38 27.12 23.39
N ILE A 203 2.11 27.37 23.72
CA ILE A 203 1.67 27.45 25.11
C ILE A 203 0.33 26.73 25.29
N GLY A 204 0.43 25.44 25.69
CA GLY A 204 -0.61 24.85 26.51
C GLY A 204 -0.40 25.32 27.96
N VAL A 205 -1.24 26.18 28.46
CA VAL A 205 -1.43 26.42 29.89
C VAL A 205 -2.46 25.43 30.39
#